data_ee00a3260610a1492cb59bdd7fd1720e
#
_entry.id   ee00a3260610a1492cb59bdd7fd1720e
#
_cell.length_a   1.000
_cell.length_b   1.000
_cell.length_c   1.000
_cell.angle_alpha   90.00
_cell.angle_beta   90.00
_cell.angle_gamma   90.00
#
_symmetry.space_group_name_H-M   'P 1'
#
loop_
_entity.id
_entity.type
_entity.pdbx_description
1 polymer ?
#
loop_
_entity_poly.entity_id
_entity_poly.type
_entity_poly.pdbx_seq_one_letter_code
_entity_poly.pdbx_strand_id
1 'polypeptide(L)'
;MNISYKWLKEYVDFDLTAQQVADALTSTGLEVDALEEVQSIKGGLKGLYVGKVLTCEAHPNSDHLHVTTVDLGKGEPSQIVCGAPNVAAGQKVIVADLGCVLYDGDKEFVIKKSKLRGVESNGMICAEDEIGIGNDHAGIIVLPEDAVVGTPAAEYYHLESDWLIEVDITANRADGLSHWGVARD
;
A
#
# COMPACT_ATOMS: atom_id res chain seq x y z
N MET A 1 3.52 -14.86 -22.47
CA MET A 1 2.56 -13.74 -22.67
C MET A 1 1.88 -13.42 -21.35
N ASN A 2 1.69 -12.15 -21.01
CA ASN A 2 1.13 -11.75 -19.71
C ASN A 2 -0.38 -11.57 -19.79
N ILE A 3 -1.11 -12.24 -18.91
CA ILE A 3 -2.56 -12.19 -18.76
C ILE A 3 -2.91 -11.59 -17.40
N SER A 4 -3.74 -10.56 -17.39
CA SER A 4 -4.32 -9.99 -16.16
C SER A 4 -5.47 -10.89 -15.69
N TYR A 5 -5.42 -11.31 -14.44
CA TYR A 5 -6.46 -12.11 -13.82
C TYR A 5 -7.79 -11.36 -13.71
N LYS A 6 -7.74 -10.07 -13.32
CA LYS A 6 -8.95 -9.22 -13.26
C LYS A 6 -9.55 -9.06 -14.65
N TRP A 7 -8.72 -8.81 -15.64
CA TRP A 7 -9.19 -8.64 -17.02
C TRP A 7 -9.73 -9.94 -17.61
N LEU A 8 -9.19 -11.09 -17.20
CA LEU A 8 -9.74 -12.38 -17.59
C LEU A 8 -11.18 -12.57 -17.08
N LYS A 9 -11.48 -12.09 -15.87
CA LYS A 9 -12.82 -12.11 -15.27
C LYS A 9 -13.86 -11.25 -16.01
N GLU A 10 -13.43 -10.29 -16.84
CA GLU A 10 -14.32 -9.54 -17.71
C GLU A 10 -14.88 -10.39 -18.87
N TYR A 11 -14.19 -11.47 -19.24
CA TYR A 11 -14.59 -12.35 -20.33
C TYR A 11 -15.28 -13.63 -19.84
N VAL A 12 -14.93 -14.12 -18.69
CA VAL A 12 -15.42 -15.39 -18.13
C VAL A 12 -15.76 -15.22 -16.66
N ASP A 13 -16.95 -15.64 -16.30
CA ASP A 13 -17.39 -15.67 -14.90
C ASP A 13 -16.88 -16.94 -14.22
N PHE A 14 -16.03 -16.78 -13.21
CA PHE A 14 -15.49 -17.86 -12.40
C PHE A 14 -15.14 -17.43 -10.98
N ASP A 15 -15.17 -18.38 -10.05
CA ASP A 15 -14.87 -18.19 -8.64
C ASP A 15 -13.54 -18.86 -8.21
N LEU A 16 -12.60 -18.98 -9.16
CA LEU A 16 -11.29 -19.56 -8.92
C LEU A 16 -10.30 -18.48 -8.44
N THR A 17 -9.36 -18.85 -7.58
CA THR A 17 -8.22 -17.99 -7.23
C THR A 17 -7.26 -17.88 -8.42
N ALA A 18 -6.37 -16.88 -8.42
CA ALA A 18 -5.37 -16.72 -9.47
C ALA A 18 -4.49 -17.98 -9.65
N GLN A 19 -4.12 -18.64 -8.54
CA GLN A 19 -3.39 -19.91 -8.59
C GLN A 19 -4.21 -21.03 -9.24
N GLN A 20 -5.49 -21.16 -8.89
CA GLN A 20 -6.36 -22.17 -9.49
C GLN A 20 -6.58 -21.94 -10.98
N VAL A 21 -6.64 -20.66 -11.41
CA VAL A 21 -6.69 -20.32 -12.85
C VAL A 21 -5.39 -20.71 -13.53
N ALA A 22 -4.24 -20.44 -12.95
CA ALA A 22 -2.95 -20.86 -13.49
C ALA A 22 -2.85 -22.39 -13.65
N ASP A 23 -3.30 -23.14 -12.64
CA ASP A 23 -3.34 -24.61 -12.68
C ASP A 23 -4.32 -25.13 -13.75
N ALA A 24 -5.49 -24.49 -13.89
CA ALA A 24 -6.48 -24.83 -14.91
C ALA A 24 -5.93 -24.60 -16.32
N LEU A 25 -5.34 -23.42 -16.59
CA LEU A 25 -4.73 -23.10 -17.89
C LEU A 25 -3.64 -24.11 -18.27
N THR A 26 -2.76 -24.43 -17.34
CA THR A 26 -1.72 -25.45 -17.55
C THR A 26 -2.35 -26.80 -17.90
N SER A 27 -3.45 -27.20 -17.24
CA SER A 27 -4.14 -28.44 -17.49
C SER A 27 -4.81 -28.51 -18.88
N THR A 28 -5.21 -27.36 -19.45
CA THR A 28 -5.78 -27.25 -20.80
C THR A 28 -4.74 -27.10 -21.90
N GLY A 29 -3.45 -27.02 -21.53
CA GLY A 29 -2.32 -26.96 -22.47
C GLY A 29 -1.81 -25.54 -22.74
N LEU A 30 -2.16 -24.60 -21.90
CA LEU A 30 -1.54 -23.26 -21.81
C LEU A 30 -0.63 -23.23 -20.58
N GLU A 31 0.64 -23.58 -20.76
CA GLU A 31 1.61 -23.66 -19.67
C GLU A 31 1.80 -22.29 -19.02
N VAL A 32 1.69 -22.25 -17.69
CA VAL A 32 1.91 -21.01 -16.90
C VAL A 32 3.32 -21.07 -16.32
N ASP A 33 4.17 -20.14 -16.75
CA ASP A 33 5.56 -20.03 -16.32
C ASP A 33 5.70 -19.29 -15.00
N ALA A 34 4.89 -18.24 -14.79
CA ALA A 34 4.93 -17.43 -13.58
C ALA A 34 3.55 -16.86 -13.19
N LEU A 35 3.38 -16.62 -11.91
CA LEU A 35 2.22 -15.93 -11.33
C LEU A 35 2.73 -14.86 -10.37
N GLU A 36 2.47 -13.60 -10.69
CA GLU A 36 2.96 -12.45 -9.94
C GLU A 36 1.83 -11.52 -9.52
N GLU A 37 1.80 -11.11 -8.24
CA GLU A 37 0.89 -10.07 -7.77
C GLU A 37 1.46 -8.70 -8.16
N VAL A 38 0.72 -7.96 -8.99
CA VAL A 38 1.06 -6.60 -9.40
C VAL A 38 0.25 -5.62 -8.56
N GLN A 39 0.95 -4.72 -7.88
CA GLN A 39 0.38 -3.68 -7.05
C GLN A 39 0.66 -2.31 -7.68
N SER A 40 -0.35 -1.42 -7.69
CA SER A 40 -0.19 -0.06 -8.23
C SER A 40 0.84 0.76 -7.45
N ILE A 41 1.02 0.45 -6.16
CA ILE A 41 2.04 1.02 -5.28
C ILE A 41 2.80 -0.13 -4.62
N LYS A 42 4.13 -0.08 -4.65
CA LYS A 42 5.00 -1.11 -4.06
C LYS A 42 4.67 -1.30 -2.58
N GLY A 43 4.43 -2.54 -2.17
CA GLY A 43 4.02 -2.89 -0.81
C GLY A 43 2.54 -2.71 -0.51
N GLY A 44 1.73 -2.16 -1.44
CA GLY A 44 0.27 -2.05 -1.34
C GLY A 44 -0.21 -1.24 -0.13
N LEU A 45 0.61 -0.31 0.39
CA LEU A 45 0.35 0.50 1.60
C LEU A 45 -0.01 -0.35 2.84
N LYS A 46 0.53 -1.56 2.96
CA LYS A 46 0.30 -2.45 4.10
C LYS A 46 0.89 -1.83 5.38
N GLY A 47 0.09 -1.75 6.44
CA GLY A 47 0.52 -1.18 7.71
C GLY A 47 0.42 0.34 7.82
N LEU A 48 -0.14 1.01 6.80
CA LEU A 48 -0.50 2.42 6.85
C LEU A 48 -1.99 2.59 7.13
N TYR A 49 -2.32 3.58 7.95
CA TYR A 49 -3.70 3.85 8.38
C TYR A 49 -3.99 5.33 8.39
N VAL A 50 -5.27 5.67 8.24
CA VAL A 50 -5.78 7.01 8.52
C VAL A 50 -5.74 7.23 10.02
N GLY A 51 -4.99 8.24 10.48
CA GLY A 51 -4.91 8.65 11.88
C GLY A 51 -5.45 10.06 12.10
N LYS A 52 -5.77 10.40 13.35
CA LYS A 52 -6.11 11.75 13.76
C LYS A 52 -5.10 12.26 14.78
N VAL A 53 -4.48 13.39 14.50
CA VAL A 53 -3.58 14.07 15.43
C VAL A 53 -4.43 14.69 16.56
N LEU A 54 -4.33 14.16 17.77
CA LEU A 54 -5.07 14.65 18.92
C LEU A 54 -4.36 15.87 19.55
N THR A 55 -3.04 15.76 19.74
CA THR A 55 -2.19 16.84 20.28
C THR A 55 -0.96 17.02 19.42
N CYS A 56 -0.45 18.24 19.37
CA CYS A 56 0.79 18.59 18.68
C CYS A 56 1.53 19.62 19.53
N GLU A 57 2.64 19.22 20.13
CA GLU A 57 3.43 20.06 21.05
C GLU A 57 4.86 20.19 20.50
N ALA A 58 5.52 21.32 20.82
CA ALA A 58 6.93 21.50 20.46
C ALA A 58 7.81 20.46 21.17
N HIS A 59 8.79 19.91 20.46
CA HIS A 59 9.70 18.93 21.05
C HIS A 59 10.66 19.60 22.05
N PRO A 60 10.83 19.07 23.29
CA PRO A 60 11.60 19.73 24.34
C PRO A 60 13.08 19.94 23.99
N ASN A 61 13.65 19.16 23.06
CA ASN A 61 15.05 19.22 22.70
C ASN A 61 15.28 19.50 21.20
N SER A 62 14.30 20.13 20.52
CA SER A 62 14.42 20.43 19.09
C SER A 62 13.49 21.54 18.65
N ASP A 63 14.00 22.46 17.84
CA ASP A 63 13.23 23.59 17.30
C ASP A 63 12.40 23.19 16.06
N HIS A 64 12.66 22.01 15.49
CA HIS A 64 12.04 21.56 14.23
C HIS A 64 11.14 20.33 14.40
N LEU A 65 11.15 19.70 15.58
CA LEU A 65 10.36 18.51 15.83
C LEU A 65 9.12 18.84 16.66
N HIS A 66 8.07 18.10 16.43
CA HIS A 66 6.84 18.11 17.21
C HIS A 66 6.58 16.74 17.81
N VAL A 67 6.12 16.72 19.05
CA VAL A 67 5.62 15.51 19.70
C VAL A 67 4.11 15.48 19.49
N THR A 68 3.63 14.48 18.80
CA THR A 68 2.20 14.34 18.52
C THR A 68 1.64 13.09 19.20
N THR A 69 0.38 13.16 19.58
CA THR A 69 -0.43 12.00 19.98
C THR A 69 -1.44 11.75 18.88
N VAL A 70 -1.42 10.55 18.30
CA VAL A 70 -2.22 10.23 17.13
C VAL A 70 -3.13 9.04 17.44
N ASP A 71 -4.41 9.21 17.19
CA ASP A 71 -5.40 8.13 17.25
C ASP A 71 -5.42 7.38 15.93
N LEU A 72 -5.22 6.06 15.98
CA LEU A 72 -5.26 5.13 14.82
C LEU A 72 -6.53 4.26 14.82
N GLY A 73 -7.51 4.56 15.67
CA GLY A 73 -8.72 3.73 15.80
C GLY A 73 -8.47 2.36 16.45
N LYS A 74 -7.31 2.15 17.09
CA LYS A 74 -6.91 0.87 17.71
C LYS A 74 -7.05 0.85 19.24
N GLY A 75 -7.67 1.88 19.81
CA GLY A 75 -7.93 2.02 21.25
C GLY A 75 -6.97 3.03 21.91
N GLU A 76 -5.70 2.73 22.09
CA GLU A 76 -4.76 3.66 22.72
C GLU A 76 -4.07 4.52 21.65
N PRO A 77 -4.03 5.86 21.83
CA PRO A 77 -3.31 6.74 20.92
C PRO A 77 -1.80 6.50 20.94
N SER A 78 -1.18 6.61 19.78
CA SER A 78 0.26 6.46 19.62
C SER A 78 1.00 7.78 19.71
N GLN A 79 2.09 7.84 20.46
CA GLN A 79 3.00 8.97 20.46
C GLN A 79 3.93 8.89 19.25
N ILE A 80 3.94 9.92 18.42
CA ILE A 80 4.77 10.00 17.21
C ILE A 80 5.49 11.35 17.18
N VAL A 81 6.79 11.32 16.93
CA VAL A 81 7.59 12.52 16.72
C VAL A 81 7.61 12.84 15.23
N CYS A 82 7.20 14.03 14.85
CA CYS A 82 7.10 14.50 13.48
C CYS A 82 7.97 15.74 13.26
N GLY A 83 8.70 15.77 12.14
CA GLY A 83 9.54 16.89 11.73
C GLY A 83 8.91 17.79 10.66
N ALA A 84 7.73 17.47 10.19
CA ALA A 84 7.08 18.24 9.13
C ALA A 84 6.55 19.60 9.66
N PRO A 85 6.73 20.68 8.89
CA PRO A 85 6.34 22.02 9.32
C PRO A 85 4.81 22.23 9.31
N ASN A 86 4.07 21.38 8.62
CA ASN A 86 2.61 21.51 8.46
C ASN A 86 1.80 20.64 9.42
N VAL A 87 2.45 19.94 10.38
CA VAL A 87 1.73 19.11 11.35
C VAL A 87 1.02 19.98 12.39
N ALA A 88 -0.26 19.69 12.64
CA ALA A 88 -1.06 20.40 13.65
C ALA A 88 -2.09 19.47 14.31
N ALA A 89 -2.52 19.83 15.53
CA ALA A 89 -3.60 19.12 16.20
C ALA A 89 -4.92 19.24 15.42
N GLY A 90 -5.71 18.17 15.45
CA GLY A 90 -7.00 18.07 14.77
C GLY A 90 -6.93 17.51 13.34
N GLN A 91 -5.76 17.54 12.70
CA GLN A 91 -5.59 17.03 11.34
C GLN A 91 -5.79 15.50 11.24
N LYS A 92 -6.34 15.08 10.12
CA LYS A 92 -6.30 13.68 9.70
C LYS A 92 -5.12 13.46 8.76
N VAL A 93 -4.37 12.39 8.98
CA VAL A 93 -3.06 12.15 8.39
C VAL A 93 -2.90 10.67 8.02
N ILE A 94 -1.93 10.34 7.18
CA ILE A 94 -1.52 8.95 6.94
C ILE A 94 -0.38 8.61 7.88
N VAL A 95 -0.52 7.49 8.57
CA VAL A 95 0.45 7.02 9.57
C VAL A 95 0.92 5.61 9.23
N ALA A 96 2.23 5.45 9.17
CA ALA A 96 2.88 4.15 9.15
C ALA A 96 3.03 3.64 10.59
N ASP A 97 2.35 2.54 10.89
CA ASP A 97 2.37 1.87 12.19
C ASP A 97 3.66 1.06 12.37
N LEU A 98 3.92 0.61 13.59
CA LEU A 98 5.07 -0.24 13.89
C LEU A 98 5.04 -1.53 13.08
N GLY A 99 6.17 -1.87 12.46
CA GLY A 99 6.31 -3.02 11.57
C GLY A 99 5.91 -2.76 10.12
N CYS A 100 5.36 -1.58 9.80
CA CYS A 100 5.12 -1.17 8.42
C CYS A 100 6.44 -1.11 7.65
N VAL A 101 6.42 -1.54 6.39
CA VAL A 101 7.55 -1.45 5.47
C VAL A 101 7.25 -0.37 4.45
N LEU A 102 8.09 0.66 4.41
CA LEU A 102 8.08 1.70 3.40
C LEU A 102 9.18 1.43 2.36
N TYR A 103 9.02 1.95 1.17
CA TYR A 103 9.91 1.71 0.05
C TYR A 103 10.46 3.04 -0.48
N ASP A 104 11.80 3.13 -0.58
CA ASP A 104 12.51 4.20 -1.27
C ASP A 104 13.25 3.58 -2.47
N GLY A 105 12.60 3.56 -3.62
CA GLY A 105 13.06 2.81 -4.78
C GLY A 105 13.16 1.30 -4.48
N ASP A 106 14.38 0.77 -4.49
CA ASP A 106 14.64 -0.65 -4.18
C ASP A 106 14.97 -0.92 -2.71
N LYS A 107 15.05 0.12 -1.89
CA LYS A 107 15.35 -0.01 -0.46
C LYS A 107 14.08 -0.16 0.35
N GLU A 108 14.13 -1.08 1.30
CA GLU A 108 13.07 -1.28 2.28
C GLU A 108 13.43 -0.59 3.60
N PHE A 109 12.49 0.14 4.15
CA PHE A 109 12.61 0.80 5.44
C PHE A 109 11.49 0.34 6.37
N VAL A 110 11.83 -0.40 7.41
CA VAL A 110 10.86 -0.90 8.39
C VAL A 110 10.67 0.10 9.52
N ILE A 111 9.43 0.51 9.74
CA ILE A 111 9.07 1.39 10.86
C ILE A 111 9.20 0.64 12.18
N LYS A 112 10.13 1.11 13.01
CA LYS A 112 10.41 0.54 14.33
C LYS A 112 10.22 1.60 15.40
N LYS A 113 9.94 1.15 16.61
CA LYS A 113 9.99 2.02 17.78
C LYS A 113 11.36 2.71 17.83
N SER A 114 11.35 4.02 17.83
CA SER A 114 12.56 4.83 17.80
C SER A 114 12.54 5.85 18.93
N LYS A 115 13.70 6.41 19.25
CA LYS A 115 13.86 7.47 20.23
C LYS A 115 14.56 8.66 19.57
N LEU A 116 13.80 9.70 19.29
CA LEU A 116 14.28 10.92 18.64
C LEU A 116 14.58 11.99 19.70
N ARG A 117 15.83 12.37 19.84
CA ARG A 117 16.31 13.35 20.83
C ARG A 117 15.75 13.17 22.24
N GLY A 118 15.58 11.90 22.67
CA GLY A 118 15.11 11.55 24.01
C GLY A 118 13.60 11.25 24.11
N VAL A 119 12.79 11.55 23.10
CA VAL A 119 11.36 11.27 23.05
C VAL A 119 11.08 10.03 22.19
N GLU A 120 10.23 9.12 22.69
CA GLU A 120 9.85 7.90 21.97
C GLU A 120 8.87 8.22 20.83
N SER A 121 9.08 7.55 19.69
CA SER A 121 8.17 7.57 18.53
C SER A 121 7.75 6.15 18.18
N ASN A 122 6.45 5.92 18.15
CA ASN A 122 5.83 4.61 17.88
C ASN A 122 5.09 4.62 16.53
N GLY A 123 5.78 5.04 15.48
CA GLY A 123 5.25 5.18 14.14
C GLY A 123 5.82 6.38 13.43
N MET A 124 5.31 6.64 12.21
CA MET A 124 5.70 7.78 11.38
C MET A 124 4.48 8.36 10.69
N ILE A 125 4.33 9.69 10.74
CA ILE A 125 3.35 10.41 9.91
C ILE A 125 4.02 10.66 8.56
N CYS A 126 3.38 10.28 7.46
CA CYS A 126 4.01 10.16 6.15
C CYS A 126 3.71 11.34 5.22
N ALA A 127 4.69 11.66 4.36
CA ALA A 127 4.55 12.49 3.17
C ALA A 127 4.11 11.65 1.94
N GLU A 128 3.77 12.29 0.83
CA GLU A 128 3.29 11.59 -0.37
C GLU A 128 4.37 10.71 -1.01
N ASP A 129 5.59 11.22 -1.11
CA ASP A 129 6.72 10.52 -1.70
C ASP A 129 7.19 9.33 -0.88
N GLU A 130 7.04 9.39 0.46
CA GLU A 130 7.41 8.32 1.38
C GLU A 130 6.54 7.07 1.23
N ILE A 131 5.32 7.23 0.73
CA ILE A 131 4.37 6.12 0.50
C ILE A 131 4.07 5.87 -0.98
N GLY A 132 4.70 6.63 -1.88
CA GLY A 132 4.63 6.43 -3.32
C GLY A 132 3.31 6.82 -3.99
N ILE A 133 2.49 7.69 -3.36
CA ILE A 133 1.25 8.20 -3.96
C ILE A 133 1.44 9.52 -4.71
N GLY A 134 2.56 10.20 -4.50
CA GLY A 134 2.90 11.47 -5.12
C GLY A 134 4.39 11.77 -5.02
N ASN A 135 4.75 13.02 -5.26
CA ASN A 135 6.15 13.50 -5.25
C ASN A 135 6.38 14.64 -4.25
N ASP A 136 5.38 15.00 -3.44
CA ASP A 136 5.51 16.08 -2.47
C ASP A 136 6.20 15.59 -1.19
N HIS A 137 7.31 16.27 -0.85
CA HIS A 137 8.09 16.05 0.37
C HIS A 137 8.09 17.30 1.28
N ALA A 138 7.37 18.36 0.92
CA ALA A 138 7.36 19.61 1.68
C ALA A 138 6.66 19.48 3.04
N GLY A 139 5.83 18.46 3.22
CA GLY A 139 5.11 18.20 4.46
C GLY A 139 4.40 16.86 4.47
N ILE A 140 3.71 16.59 5.58
CA ILE A 140 2.88 15.40 5.72
C ILE A 140 1.59 15.50 4.89
N ILE A 141 1.01 14.36 4.56
CA ILE A 141 -0.30 14.27 3.94
C ILE A 141 -1.37 14.67 4.95
N VAL A 142 -2.13 15.72 4.62
CA VAL A 142 -3.31 16.14 5.39
C VAL A 142 -4.56 15.74 4.64
N LEU A 143 -5.35 14.86 5.25
CA LEU A 143 -6.58 14.33 4.66
C LEU A 143 -7.79 15.24 4.98
N PRO A 144 -8.86 15.18 4.18
CA PRO A 144 -10.14 15.81 4.47
C PRO A 144 -10.74 15.34 5.80
N GLU A 145 -11.60 16.16 6.38
CA GLU A 145 -12.22 15.89 7.69
C GLU A 145 -13.16 14.68 7.71
N ASP A 146 -13.66 14.27 6.56
CA ASP A 146 -14.54 13.11 6.39
C ASP A 146 -13.78 11.77 6.36
N ALA A 147 -12.45 11.79 6.22
CA ALA A 147 -11.65 10.56 6.27
C ALA A 147 -11.88 9.80 7.58
N VAL A 148 -12.14 8.50 7.53
CA VAL A 148 -12.46 7.70 8.71
C VAL A 148 -11.19 7.20 9.38
N VAL A 149 -11.01 7.54 10.67
CA VAL A 149 -9.86 7.10 11.46
C VAL A 149 -9.83 5.58 11.58
N GLY A 150 -8.65 5.00 11.43
CA GLY A 150 -8.44 3.54 11.47
C GLY A 150 -8.63 2.84 10.13
N THR A 151 -9.11 3.53 9.10
CA THR A 151 -9.18 2.96 7.75
C THR A 151 -7.78 2.64 7.22
N PRO A 152 -7.52 1.43 6.68
CA PRO A 152 -6.27 1.14 5.99
C PRO A 152 -6.05 2.10 4.82
N ALA A 153 -4.83 2.60 4.64
CA ALA A 153 -4.52 3.54 3.56
C ALA A 153 -4.80 2.96 2.17
N ALA A 154 -4.58 1.66 1.98
CA ALA A 154 -4.91 0.96 0.74
C ALA A 154 -6.40 1.06 0.40
N GLU A 155 -7.27 0.93 1.39
CA GLU A 155 -8.72 1.09 1.24
C GLU A 155 -9.11 2.54 0.99
N TYR A 156 -8.52 3.48 1.75
CA TYR A 156 -8.77 4.91 1.59
C TYR A 156 -8.42 5.42 0.18
N TYR A 157 -7.29 4.97 -0.37
CA TYR A 157 -6.85 5.34 -1.73
C TYR A 157 -7.41 4.43 -2.82
N HIS A 158 -8.29 3.48 -2.49
CA HIS A 158 -8.85 2.51 -3.42
C HIS A 158 -7.77 1.80 -4.26
N LEU A 159 -6.70 1.38 -3.61
CA LEU A 159 -5.61 0.70 -4.29
C LEU A 159 -6.09 -0.63 -4.85
N GLU A 160 -5.76 -0.86 -6.10
CA GLU A 160 -6.03 -2.10 -6.77
C GLU A 160 -4.76 -2.95 -6.88
N SER A 161 -4.87 -4.23 -6.59
CA SER A 161 -3.89 -5.23 -6.96
C SER A 161 -4.48 -6.15 -8.04
N ASP A 162 -3.64 -6.69 -8.88
CA ASP A 162 -4.00 -7.69 -9.88
C ASP A 162 -2.98 -8.82 -9.86
N TRP A 163 -3.32 -9.95 -10.46
CA TRP A 163 -2.39 -11.04 -10.71
C TRP A 163 -2.04 -11.08 -12.19
N LEU A 164 -0.76 -11.09 -12.46
CA LEU A 164 -0.20 -11.29 -13.79
C LEU A 164 0.14 -12.76 -13.96
N ILE A 165 -0.50 -13.40 -14.91
CA ILE A 165 -0.29 -14.81 -15.26
C ILE A 165 0.58 -14.83 -16.51
N GLU A 166 1.82 -15.29 -16.42
CA GLU A 166 2.70 -15.44 -17.55
C GLU A 166 2.45 -16.79 -18.21
N VAL A 167 1.90 -16.75 -19.42
CA VAL A 167 1.52 -17.95 -20.19
C VAL A 167 2.50 -18.14 -21.34
N ASP A 168 3.06 -19.34 -21.47
CA ASP A 168 3.82 -19.73 -22.65
C ASP A 168 2.88 -20.21 -23.75
N ILE A 169 2.90 -19.49 -24.87
CA ILE A 169 2.06 -19.77 -26.03
C ILE A 169 2.91 -20.41 -27.11
N THR A 170 2.69 -21.71 -27.32
CA THR A 170 3.34 -22.47 -28.38
C THR A 170 2.84 -22.03 -29.77
N ALA A 171 3.66 -22.21 -30.80
CA ALA A 171 3.38 -21.74 -32.17
C ALA A 171 2.07 -22.27 -32.77
N ASN A 172 1.60 -23.42 -32.30
CA ASN A 172 0.35 -24.06 -32.73
C ASN A 172 -0.88 -23.59 -31.97
N ARG A 173 -0.71 -22.70 -30.93
CA ARG A 173 -1.78 -22.14 -30.10
C ARG A 173 -1.94 -20.63 -30.33
N ALA A 174 -1.86 -20.19 -31.60
CA ALA A 174 -2.09 -18.81 -31.99
C ALA A 174 -3.48 -18.27 -31.56
N ASP A 175 -4.42 -19.14 -31.30
CA ASP A 175 -5.74 -18.85 -30.73
C ASP A 175 -5.69 -18.31 -29.31
N GLY A 176 -4.67 -18.67 -28.53
CA GLY A 176 -4.41 -18.19 -27.16
C GLY A 176 -3.70 -16.84 -27.04
N LEU A 177 -3.37 -16.14 -28.15
CA LEU A 177 -2.58 -14.89 -28.14
C LEU A 177 -3.33 -13.65 -27.67
N SER A 178 -4.31 -13.78 -26.78
CA SER A 178 -5.04 -12.66 -26.19
C SER A 178 -5.79 -13.11 -24.93
N HIS A 179 -6.23 -12.15 -24.10
CA HIS A 179 -7.12 -12.45 -22.96
C HIS A 179 -8.39 -13.18 -23.41
N TRP A 180 -8.97 -12.79 -24.55
CA TRP A 180 -10.11 -13.48 -25.14
C TRP A 180 -9.79 -14.93 -25.53
N GLY A 181 -8.64 -15.16 -26.13
CA GLY A 181 -8.21 -16.51 -26.52
C GLY A 181 -8.00 -17.42 -25.32
N VAL A 182 -7.35 -16.91 -24.27
CA VAL A 182 -7.13 -17.63 -23.01
C VAL A 182 -8.44 -17.85 -22.24
N ALA A 183 -9.34 -16.88 -22.26
CA ALA A 183 -10.66 -17.00 -21.61
C ALA A 183 -11.55 -18.09 -22.19
N ARG A 184 -11.30 -18.48 -23.43
CA ARG A 184 -12.07 -19.54 -24.11
C ARG A 184 -11.66 -20.94 -23.68
N ASP A 185 -10.43 -21.12 -23.23
CA ASP A 185 -9.88 -22.39 -22.74
C ASP A 185 -10.28 -22.69 -21.31
#